data_45cfb5d844c576f113bca6dcab32c669
#
_entry.id   45cfb5d844c576f113bca6dcab32c669
#
_cell.length_a   1.000
_cell.length_b   1.000
_cell.length_c   1.000
_cell.angle_alpha   90.00
_cell.angle_beta   90.00
_cell.angle_gamma   90.00
#
_symmetry.space_group_name_H-M   'P 1'
#
loop_
_entity.id
_entity.type
_entity.pdbx_description
1 polymer ?
#
loop_
_entity_poly.entity_id
_entity_poly.type
_entity_poly.pdbx_seq_one_letter_code
_entity_poly.pdbx_strand_id
1 'polypeptide(L)'
;MKIGITCYPTYGGSGVVATELGKALAERGHQVHFISYALPSRLDGFLGNIIYHEVEMSTYPLFEFPLYTPALASKMVEVAKFEKLDILHVHYAVPHAISAYLAKQIIGNKLKIITTLHGTDITLVGLEPSFLHMMKFIIEKSDGVTAVSRFLRDKTITNFQIEKEIEVIYNFINPEKYQRRENLELRKSIAPDNEKIVIHTSNFRTVKRVPDVIRIFNEIRKKIKAKLILIGDGPERSACEMLCRELGICADVKFLGKQSDIVPLLSVSDLFLIPSQSESFGLSALEAMACEIPVISSSVGGLPELQVHGETGYIAEIGDIDRMAKYSIELLTNLTKHTIFSEAARN
;
A
#
# COMPACT_ATOMS: atom_id res chain seq x y z
N MET A 1 0.39 14.50 -22.64
CA MET A 1 0.14 15.45 -21.54
C MET A 1 1.38 15.56 -20.68
N LYS A 2 1.57 16.68 -19.97
CA LYS A 2 2.58 16.87 -18.94
C LYS A 2 1.92 16.83 -17.57
N ILE A 3 2.29 15.84 -16.76
CA ILE A 3 1.60 15.50 -15.51
C ILE A 3 2.58 15.64 -14.35
N GLY A 4 2.28 16.55 -13.41
CA GLY A 4 3.00 16.61 -12.13
C GLY A 4 2.40 15.60 -11.15
N ILE A 5 3.21 14.71 -10.57
CA ILE A 5 2.79 13.76 -9.54
C ILE A 5 3.48 14.09 -8.22
N THR A 6 2.69 14.19 -7.15
CA THR A 6 3.20 14.37 -5.79
C THR A 6 2.72 13.26 -4.87
N CYS A 7 3.65 12.65 -4.16
CA CYS A 7 3.38 11.59 -3.20
C CYS A 7 4.41 11.58 -2.07
N TYR A 8 4.16 10.83 -1.03
CA TYR A 8 5.22 10.50 -0.07
C TYR A 8 6.22 9.53 -0.70
N PRO A 9 7.52 9.83 -0.66
CA PRO A 9 8.57 9.02 -1.30
C PRO A 9 8.94 7.78 -0.46
N THR A 10 7.95 7.14 0.16
CA THR A 10 8.13 6.03 1.09
C THR A 10 7.72 4.70 0.47
N TYR A 11 8.21 3.59 1.04
CA TYR A 11 7.78 2.22 0.68
C TYR A 11 6.34 1.89 1.12
N GLY A 12 5.56 2.88 1.55
CA GLY A 12 4.13 2.71 1.84
C GLY A 12 3.29 2.57 0.57
N GLY A 13 2.12 1.94 0.68
CA GLY A 13 1.26 1.63 -0.47
C GLY A 13 0.95 2.82 -1.36
N SER A 14 0.69 4.01 -0.80
CA SER A 14 0.42 5.23 -1.57
C SER A 14 1.59 5.72 -2.42
N GLY A 15 2.82 5.67 -1.88
CA GLY A 15 4.03 6.04 -2.62
C GLY A 15 4.29 5.06 -3.77
N VAL A 16 4.14 3.78 -3.52
CA VAL A 16 4.26 2.73 -4.53
C VAL A 16 3.23 2.91 -5.65
N VAL A 17 1.95 3.10 -5.30
CA VAL A 17 0.88 3.34 -6.30
C VAL A 17 1.16 4.57 -7.15
N ALA A 18 1.56 5.68 -6.54
CA ALA A 18 1.88 6.91 -7.27
C ALA A 18 3.05 6.70 -8.24
N THR A 19 4.08 5.98 -7.81
CA THR A 19 5.26 5.70 -8.66
C THR A 19 4.91 4.78 -9.82
N GLU A 20 4.21 3.68 -9.56
CA GLU A 20 3.79 2.75 -10.62
C GLU A 20 2.80 3.40 -11.60
N LEU A 21 1.90 4.28 -11.11
CA LEU A 21 1.04 5.09 -11.97
C LEU A 21 1.84 6.01 -12.88
N GLY A 22 2.83 6.71 -12.33
CA GLY A 22 3.69 7.59 -13.11
C GLY A 22 4.47 6.84 -14.19
N LYS A 23 4.99 5.64 -13.89
CA LYS A 23 5.66 4.77 -14.87
C LYS A 23 4.68 4.36 -15.98
N ALA A 24 3.50 3.88 -15.62
CA ALA A 24 2.48 3.45 -16.59
C ALA A 24 1.98 4.59 -17.48
N LEU A 25 1.92 5.82 -16.96
CA LEU A 25 1.59 7.01 -17.75
C LEU A 25 2.74 7.40 -18.71
N ALA A 26 3.99 7.30 -18.25
CA ALA A 26 5.16 7.56 -19.08
C ALA A 26 5.29 6.56 -20.24
N GLU A 27 5.03 5.28 -19.99
CA GLU A 27 4.96 4.23 -21.02
C GLU A 27 3.89 4.50 -22.07
N ARG A 28 2.81 5.21 -21.71
CA ARG A 28 1.76 5.66 -22.62
C ARG A 28 2.07 6.98 -23.34
N GLY A 29 3.32 7.47 -23.23
CA GLY A 29 3.81 8.65 -23.94
C GLY A 29 3.49 9.98 -23.24
N HIS A 30 3.08 9.97 -21.96
CA HIS A 30 2.96 11.17 -21.17
C HIS A 30 4.31 11.57 -20.59
N GLN A 31 4.55 12.87 -20.41
CA GLN A 31 5.70 13.37 -19.65
C GLN A 31 5.30 13.52 -18.19
N VAL A 32 6.00 12.82 -17.29
CA VAL A 32 5.67 12.77 -15.86
C VAL A 32 6.75 13.47 -15.05
N HIS A 33 6.32 14.38 -14.18
CA HIS A 33 7.17 15.17 -13.30
C HIS A 33 6.87 14.83 -11.85
N PHE A 34 7.72 14.04 -11.20
CA PHE A 34 7.60 13.77 -9.76
C PHE A 34 8.11 14.96 -8.96
N ILE A 35 7.29 15.47 -8.05
CA ILE A 35 7.60 16.61 -7.18
C ILE A 35 7.52 16.15 -5.74
N SER A 36 8.65 15.94 -5.06
CA SER A 36 8.72 15.33 -3.74
C SER A 36 10.04 15.73 -3.02
N TYR A 37 10.10 15.60 -1.70
CA TYR A 37 11.28 15.93 -0.89
C TYR A 37 12.39 14.86 -0.92
N ALA A 38 12.15 13.73 -1.52
CA ALA A 38 13.15 12.70 -1.82
C ALA A 38 12.67 11.88 -3.02
N LEU A 39 13.57 11.15 -3.67
CA LEU A 39 13.25 10.29 -4.79
C LEU A 39 12.18 9.25 -4.38
N PRO A 40 11.04 9.15 -5.10
CA PRO A 40 10.02 8.17 -4.79
C PRO A 40 10.55 6.74 -4.82
N SER A 41 10.08 5.93 -3.86
CA SER A 41 10.43 4.51 -3.81
C SER A 41 10.03 3.81 -5.11
N ARG A 42 10.85 2.87 -5.58
CA ARG A 42 10.69 2.16 -6.87
C ARG A 42 10.85 3.05 -8.12
N LEU A 43 11.24 4.30 -7.99
CA LEU A 43 11.62 5.15 -9.12
C LEU A 43 13.14 5.02 -9.35
N ASP A 44 13.55 3.86 -9.82
CA ASP A 44 14.92 3.48 -10.09
C ASP A 44 15.16 3.42 -11.62
N GLY A 45 16.39 3.73 -12.03
CA GLY A 45 16.81 3.72 -13.43
C GLY A 45 16.41 4.99 -14.20
N PHE A 46 16.89 5.08 -15.45
CA PHE A 46 16.55 6.16 -16.36
C PHE A 46 15.29 5.83 -17.15
N LEU A 47 14.27 6.66 -16.98
CA LEU A 47 13.02 6.58 -17.74
C LEU A 47 12.86 7.92 -18.50
N GLY A 48 13.02 7.89 -19.81
CA GLY A 48 13.15 9.10 -20.64
C GLY A 48 12.02 10.12 -20.54
N ASN A 49 10.83 9.69 -20.16
CA ASN A 49 9.64 10.54 -19.98
C ASN A 49 9.34 10.89 -18.52
N ILE A 50 10.23 10.53 -17.58
CA ILE A 50 10.05 10.83 -16.16
C ILE A 50 11.17 11.75 -15.68
N ILE A 51 10.77 12.84 -15.03
CA ILE A 51 11.66 13.85 -14.47
C ILE A 51 11.35 13.97 -12.98
N TYR A 52 12.39 14.01 -12.15
CA TYR A 52 12.26 14.23 -10.72
C TYR A 52 12.65 15.65 -10.33
N HIS A 53 11.84 16.29 -9.50
CA HIS A 53 12.06 17.61 -8.94
C HIS A 53 12.06 17.54 -7.43
N GLU A 54 13.20 17.81 -6.82
CA GLU A 54 13.34 17.80 -5.37
C GLU A 54 12.74 19.07 -4.74
N VAL A 55 12.00 18.86 -3.66
CA VAL A 55 11.47 19.92 -2.81
C VAL A 55 12.44 20.16 -1.68
N GLU A 56 13.20 21.22 -1.78
CA GLU A 56 14.11 21.66 -0.71
C GLU A 56 13.31 22.32 0.42
N MET A 57 13.59 21.89 1.65
CA MET A 57 13.01 22.49 2.84
C MET A 57 14.03 23.37 3.53
N SER A 58 13.75 24.66 3.57
CA SER A 58 14.57 25.60 4.33
C SER A 58 14.46 25.34 5.82
N THR A 59 15.61 25.24 6.48
CA THR A 59 15.70 25.22 7.94
C THR A 59 15.97 26.63 8.44
N TYR A 60 15.09 27.18 9.23
CA TYR A 60 15.27 28.46 9.88
C TYR A 60 15.11 28.32 11.39
N PRO A 61 16.03 28.84 12.23
CA PRO A 61 16.05 28.55 13.66
C PRO A 61 14.77 28.87 14.43
N LEU A 62 13.95 29.81 13.94
CA LEU A 62 12.66 30.14 14.56
C LEU A 62 11.51 29.19 14.16
N PHE A 63 11.72 28.30 13.19
CA PHE A 63 10.72 27.35 12.79
C PHE A 63 10.94 26.02 13.54
N GLU A 64 10.07 25.74 14.49
CA GLU A 64 10.10 24.49 15.25
C GLU A 64 9.88 23.26 14.33
N PHE A 65 9.07 23.45 13.28
CA PHE A 65 8.75 22.39 12.30
C PHE A 65 9.05 22.85 10.88
N PRO A 66 9.50 21.94 9.99
CA PRO A 66 9.71 22.23 8.58
C PRO A 66 8.41 22.72 7.91
N LEU A 67 8.47 23.82 7.15
CA LEU A 67 7.33 24.38 6.43
C LEU A 67 7.12 23.63 5.08
N TYR A 68 6.81 22.34 5.15
CA TYR A 68 6.69 21.48 3.99
C TYR A 68 5.62 21.95 2.99
N THR A 69 4.41 22.27 3.45
CA THR A 69 3.29 22.66 2.58
C THR A 69 3.61 23.87 1.71
N PRO A 70 4.12 25.01 2.24
CA PRO A 70 4.49 26.16 1.40
C PRO A 70 5.71 25.88 0.50
N ALA A 71 6.70 25.11 0.96
CA ALA A 71 7.85 24.74 0.13
C ALA A 71 7.40 23.89 -1.08
N LEU A 72 6.55 22.89 -0.84
CA LEU A 72 5.97 22.06 -1.89
C LEU A 72 5.11 22.89 -2.86
N ALA A 73 4.27 23.80 -2.36
CA ALA A 73 3.46 24.67 -3.20
C ALA A 73 4.33 25.55 -4.11
N SER A 74 5.41 26.14 -3.59
CA SER A 74 6.36 26.94 -4.35
C SER A 74 7.04 26.12 -5.44
N LYS A 75 7.51 24.91 -5.13
CA LYS A 75 8.12 24.01 -6.13
C LYS A 75 7.09 23.60 -7.20
N MET A 76 5.85 23.31 -6.83
CA MET A 76 4.76 23.02 -7.78
C MET A 76 4.52 24.21 -8.74
N VAL A 77 4.56 25.46 -8.25
CA VAL A 77 4.43 26.66 -9.09
C VAL A 77 5.60 26.77 -10.08
N GLU A 78 6.82 26.59 -9.59
CA GLU A 78 8.03 26.62 -10.40
C GLU A 78 7.95 25.59 -11.54
N VAL A 79 7.76 24.33 -11.19
CA VAL A 79 7.68 23.21 -12.15
C VAL A 79 6.51 23.39 -13.11
N ALA A 80 5.33 23.77 -12.63
CA ALA A 80 4.16 23.93 -13.47
C ALA A 80 4.32 25.06 -14.50
N LYS A 81 4.98 26.17 -14.15
CA LYS A 81 5.28 27.27 -15.07
C LYS A 81 6.35 26.90 -16.07
N PHE A 82 7.47 26.34 -15.59
CA PHE A 82 8.63 26.04 -16.43
C PHE A 82 8.32 24.92 -17.43
N GLU A 83 7.75 23.81 -16.92
CA GLU A 83 7.43 22.64 -17.73
C GLU A 83 6.08 22.74 -18.45
N LYS A 84 5.23 23.70 -18.10
CA LYS A 84 3.87 23.88 -18.63
C LYS A 84 3.01 22.66 -18.36
N LEU A 85 2.89 22.30 -17.09
CA LEU A 85 2.07 21.15 -16.67
C LEU A 85 0.59 21.36 -17.03
N ASP A 86 -0.03 20.31 -17.51
CA ASP A 86 -1.48 20.25 -17.76
C ASP A 86 -2.25 19.95 -16.48
N ILE A 87 -1.71 19.04 -15.63
CA ILE A 87 -2.36 18.51 -14.42
C ILE A 87 -1.34 18.39 -13.30
N LEU A 88 -1.78 18.66 -12.07
CA LEU A 88 -1.17 18.15 -10.83
C LEU A 88 -2.01 17.00 -10.30
N HIS A 89 -1.46 15.81 -10.29
CA HIS A 89 -2.04 14.63 -9.67
C HIS A 89 -1.35 14.42 -8.32
N VAL A 90 -2.09 14.63 -7.24
CA VAL A 90 -1.57 14.54 -5.88
C VAL A 90 -2.18 13.37 -5.14
N HIS A 91 -1.34 12.65 -4.44
CA HIS A 91 -1.70 11.53 -3.61
C HIS A 91 -1.74 11.98 -2.15
N TYR A 92 -2.89 11.91 -1.51
CA TYR A 92 -3.31 12.48 -0.23
C TYR A 92 -3.93 13.88 -0.30
N ALA A 93 -5.05 14.04 0.40
CA ALA A 93 -5.71 15.34 0.57
C ALA A 93 -4.82 16.31 1.36
N VAL A 94 -4.26 15.87 2.48
CA VAL A 94 -3.35 16.65 3.33
C VAL A 94 -2.00 15.93 3.40
N PRO A 95 -0.89 16.59 3.14
CA PRO A 95 -0.71 18.01 2.80
C PRO A 95 -0.71 18.30 1.29
N HIS A 96 -0.70 17.29 0.44
CA HIS A 96 -0.35 17.41 -0.98
C HIS A 96 -1.39 18.19 -1.78
N ALA A 97 -2.69 17.91 -1.61
CA ALA A 97 -3.72 18.66 -2.33
C ALA A 97 -3.80 20.12 -1.85
N ILE A 98 -3.52 20.41 -0.56
CA ILE A 98 -3.42 21.79 -0.07
C ILE A 98 -2.31 22.54 -0.80
N SER A 99 -1.13 21.93 -0.93
CA SER A 99 -0.01 22.54 -1.66
C SER A 99 -0.35 22.77 -3.13
N ALA A 100 -1.02 21.80 -3.78
CA ALA A 100 -1.47 21.95 -5.16
C ALA A 100 -2.52 23.06 -5.33
N TYR A 101 -3.45 23.19 -4.38
CA TYR A 101 -4.44 24.26 -4.40
C TYR A 101 -3.77 25.64 -4.28
N LEU A 102 -2.81 25.81 -3.38
CA LEU A 102 -2.04 27.05 -3.25
C LEU A 102 -1.28 27.34 -4.55
N ALA A 103 -0.63 26.36 -5.13
CA ALA A 103 0.06 26.50 -6.41
C ALA A 103 -0.91 26.94 -7.53
N LYS A 104 -2.09 26.33 -7.62
CA LYS A 104 -3.14 26.70 -8.57
C LYS A 104 -3.59 28.16 -8.41
N GLN A 105 -3.78 28.65 -7.16
CA GLN A 105 -4.16 30.02 -6.91
C GLN A 105 -3.06 31.01 -7.37
N ILE A 106 -1.78 30.69 -7.12
CA ILE A 106 -0.64 31.54 -7.54
C ILE A 106 -0.50 31.57 -9.06
N ILE A 107 -0.82 30.48 -9.78
CA ILE A 107 -0.72 30.40 -11.23
C ILE A 107 -1.94 31.03 -11.94
N GLY A 108 -3.03 31.26 -11.24
CA GLY A 108 -4.25 31.86 -11.81
C GLY A 108 -5.28 30.87 -12.34
N ASN A 109 -5.50 29.77 -11.63
CA ASN A 109 -6.56 28.77 -11.85
C ASN A 109 -6.54 27.97 -13.18
N LYS A 110 -5.50 28.05 -13.97
CA LYS A 110 -5.39 27.30 -15.23
C LYS A 110 -5.01 25.82 -15.04
N LEU A 111 -4.35 25.49 -13.93
CA LEU A 111 -3.86 24.15 -13.62
C LEU A 111 -4.98 23.29 -13.05
N LYS A 112 -5.13 22.07 -13.52
CA LYS A 112 -6.08 21.08 -12.98
C LYS A 112 -5.46 20.28 -11.85
N ILE A 113 -6.24 19.99 -10.83
CA ILE A 113 -5.83 19.20 -9.66
C ILE A 113 -6.68 17.94 -9.59
N ILE A 114 -6.02 16.78 -9.62
CA ILE A 114 -6.61 15.49 -9.32
C ILE A 114 -6.05 15.03 -7.97
N THR A 115 -6.93 14.64 -7.06
CA THR A 115 -6.55 14.16 -5.72
C THR A 115 -6.95 12.70 -5.56
N THR A 116 -5.98 11.82 -5.32
CA THR A 116 -6.24 10.42 -4.99
C THR A 116 -6.13 10.22 -3.47
N LEU A 117 -7.22 9.70 -2.89
CA LEU A 117 -7.32 9.37 -1.47
C LEU A 117 -6.82 7.95 -1.23
N HIS A 118 -5.99 7.76 -0.19
CA HIS A 118 -5.32 6.48 0.08
C HIS A 118 -5.71 5.81 1.41
N GLY A 119 -6.38 6.50 2.30
CA GLY A 119 -6.93 5.96 3.52
C GLY A 119 -6.39 6.60 4.80
N THR A 120 -5.10 6.64 5.04
CA THR A 120 -4.54 7.30 6.25
C THR A 120 -4.98 8.76 6.37
N ASP A 121 -5.06 9.47 5.26
CA ASP A 121 -5.59 10.83 5.16
C ASP A 121 -7.08 10.93 5.53
N ILE A 122 -7.85 9.85 5.38
CA ILE A 122 -9.30 9.83 5.60
C ILE A 122 -9.67 9.21 6.95
N THR A 123 -9.01 8.11 7.32
CA THR A 123 -9.43 7.28 8.47
C THR A 123 -8.63 7.56 9.74
N LEU A 124 -7.52 8.29 9.64
CA LEU A 124 -6.65 8.65 10.77
C LEU A 124 -6.43 10.15 10.83
N VAL A 125 -5.53 10.69 10.01
CA VAL A 125 -5.11 12.10 10.06
C VAL A 125 -6.28 13.05 9.82
N GLY A 126 -7.12 12.75 8.83
CA GLY A 126 -8.25 13.62 8.49
C GLY A 126 -9.35 13.71 9.56
N LEU A 127 -9.39 12.75 10.50
CA LEU A 127 -10.34 12.77 11.61
C LEU A 127 -9.86 13.60 12.81
N GLU A 128 -8.60 14.02 12.81
CA GLU A 128 -8.11 14.94 13.84
C GLU A 128 -8.83 16.29 13.72
N PRO A 129 -9.35 16.86 14.82
CA PRO A 129 -10.12 18.10 14.79
C PRO A 129 -9.42 19.26 14.08
N SER A 130 -8.09 19.32 14.17
CA SER A 130 -7.25 20.33 13.52
C SER A 130 -7.25 20.25 11.99
N PHE A 131 -7.60 19.12 11.40
CA PHE A 131 -7.61 18.92 9.95
C PHE A 131 -9.00 18.83 9.32
N LEU A 132 -10.05 18.64 10.13
CA LEU A 132 -11.41 18.34 9.65
C LEU A 132 -11.93 19.36 8.62
N HIS A 133 -11.85 20.64 8.93
CA HIS A 133 -12.30 21.70 8.02
C HIS A 133 -11.45 21.79 6.76
N MET A 134 -10.15 21.55 6.89
CA MET A 134 -9.23 21.55 5.76
C MET A 134 -9.48 20.37 4.82
N MET A 135 -9.79 19.20 5.38
CA MET A 135 -10.12 18.01 4.60
C MET A 135 -11.33 18.22 3.69
N LYS A 136 -12.45 18.67 4.26
CA LYS A 136 -13.63 19.00 3.48
C LYS A 136 -13.31 20.02 2.40
N PHE A 137 -12.71 21.14 2.79
CA PHE A 137 -12.37 22.23 1.88
C PHE A 137 -11.54 21.73 0.67
N ILE A 138 -10.46 21.00 0.92
CA ILE A 138 -9.54 20.65 -0.16
C ILE A 138 -10.09 19.57 -1.08
N ILE A 139 -10.87 18.62 -0.56
CA ILE A 139 -11.56 17.63 -1.36
C ILE A 139 -12.55 18.31 -2.33
N GLU A 140 -13.36 19.26 -1.81
CA GLU A 140 -14.32 20.03 -2.62
C GLU A 140 -13.64 20.94 -3.66
N LYS A 141 -12.42 21.44 -3.39
CA LYS A 141 -11.67 22.36 -4.28
C LYS A 141 -10.82 21.63 -5.34
N SER A 142 -10.59 20.35 -5.22
CA SER A 142 -9.92 19.58 -6.28
C SER A 142 -10.78 19.53 -7.54
N ASP A 143 -10.21 19.54 -8.74
CA ASP A 143 -10.98 19.43 -10.00
C ASP A 143 -11.56 18.02 -10.17
N GLY A 144 -10.83 16.98 -9.76
CA GLY A 144 -11.28 15.60 -9.66
C GLY A 144 -10.78 14.94 -8.40
N VAL A 145 -11.56 14.02 -7.86
CA VAL A 145 -11.18 13.25 -6.65
C VAL A 145 -11.39 11.77 -6.93
N THR A 146 -10.40 10.96 -6.56
CA THR A 146 -10.51 9.51 -6.67
C THR A 146 -10.24 8.83 -5.33
N ALA A 147 -10.82 7.67 -5.13
CA ALA A 147 -10.58 6.82 -3.98
C ALA A 147 -10.17 5.42 -4.42
N VAL A 148 -9.29 4.77 -3.67
CA VAL A 148 -8.73 3.46 -4.02
C VAL A 148 -9.68 2.29 -3.76
N SER A 149 -10.86 2.54 -3.19
CA SER A 149 -11.92 1.55 -2.94
C SER A 149 -13.27 2.24 -2.73
N ARG A 150 -14.37 1.50 -2.88
CA ARG A 150 -15.72 1.96 -2.53
C ARG A 150 -15.82 2.26 -1.03
N PHE A 151 -15.24 1.39 -0.20
CA PHE A 151 -15.16 1.63 1.23
C PHE A 151 -14.55 3.00 1.55
N LEU A 152 -13.42 3.36 0.93
CA LEU A 152 -12.76 4.63 1.20
C LEU A 152 -13.57 5.81 0.69
N ARG A 153 -14.17 5.71 -0.49
CA ARG A 153 -15.11 6.71 -1.02
C ARG A 153 -16.24 6.98 -0.03
N ASP A 154 -16.93 5.93 0.41
CA ASP A 154 -18.12 6.04 1.26
C ASP A 154 -17.75 6.59 2.65
N LYS A 155 -16.60 6.18 3.20
CA LYS A 155 -16.04 6.75 4.44
C LYS A 155 -15.71 8.24 4.28
N THR A 156 -15.15 8.63 3.13
CA THR A 156 -14.83 10.04 2.87
C THR A 156 -16.10 10.88 2.82
N ILE A 157 -17.12 10.45 2.08
CA ILE A 157 -18.40 11.14 1.98
C ILE A 157 -19.02 11.28 3.36
N THR A 158 -19.07 10.20 4.13
CA THR A 158 -19.71 10.20 5.46
C THR A 158 -18.95 11.05 6.48
N ASN A 159 -17.63 10.90 6.58
CA ASN A 159 -16.82 11.57 7.60
C ASN A 159 -16.74 13.10 7.39
N PHE A 160 -16.68 13.54 6.13
CA PHE A 160 -16.46 14.95 5.80
C PHE A 160 -17.67 15.62 5.16
N GLN A 161 -18.80 14.90 4.99
CA GLN A 161 -20.00 15.43 4.34
C GLN A 161 -19.67 16.02 2.97
N ILE A 162 -19.01 15.24 2.13
CA ILE A 162 -18.59 15.64 0.80
C ILE A 162 -19.78 15.55 -0.17
N GLU A 163 -19.98 16.61 -0.94
CA GLU A 163 -21.01 16.68 -2.00
C GLU A 163 -20.43 16.38 -3.39
N LYS A 164 -19.12 16.61 -3.54
CA LYS A 164 -18.40 16.32 -4.77
C LYS A 164 -18.40 14.82 -5.06
N GLU A 165 -18.54 14.47 -6.34
CA GLU A 165 -18.37 13.11 -6.82
C GLU A 165 -16.93 12.63 -6.59
N ILE A 166 -16.80 11.42 -6.03
CA ILE A 166 -15.53 10.74 -5.82
C ILE A 166 -15.56 9.47 -6.68
N GLU A 167 -14.69 9.43 -7.66
CA GLU A 167 -14.56 8.27 -8.55
C GLU A 167 -13.74 7.16 -7.86
N VAL A 168 -14.19 5.91 -7.98
CA VAL A 168 -13.44 4.75 -7.46
C VAL A 168 -12.52 4.24 -8.55
N ILE A 169 -11.20 4.41 -8.33
CA ILE A 169 -10.16 3.85 -9.17
C ILE A 169 -9.30 2.94 -8.30
N TYR A 170 -9.49 1.64 -8.45
CA TYR A 170 -8.76 0.64 -7.69
C TYR A 170 -7.26 0.73 -7.95
N ASN A 171 -6.47 0.45 -6.92
CA ASN A 171 -5.04 0.27 -7.10
C ASN A 171 -4.77 -0.91 -8.05
N PHE A 172 -3.66 -0.84 -8.73
CA PHE A 172 -3.24 -1.83 -9.71
C PHE A 172 -1.79 -2.26 -9.47
N ILE A 173 -1.41 -3.31 -10.11
CA ILE A 173 -0.04 -3.81 -10.21
C ILE A 173 0.30 -4.07 -11.67
N ASN A 174 1.59 -4.19 -11.97
CA ASN A 174 2.04 -4.68 -13.27
C ASN A 174 1.96 -6.22 -13.28
N PRO A 175 1.05 -6.85 -14.04
CA PRO A 175 0.85 -8.30 -14.04
C PRO A 175 2.04 -9.07 -14.64
N GLU A 176 2.88 -8.45 -15.45
CA GLU A 176 4.10 -9.06 -15.98
C GLU A 176 5.21 -9.12 -14.93
N LYS A 177 5.28 -8.13 -14.05
CA LYS A 177 6.21 -8.09 -12.92
C LYS A 177 5.79 -9.09 -11.84
N TYR A 178 4.51 -9.07 -11.44
CA TYR A 178 3.96 -9.92 -10.40
C TYR A 178 3.46 -11.24 -11.01
N GLN A 179 4.39 -12.13 -11.28
CA GLN A 179 4.14 -13.49 -11.77
C GLN A 179 4.85 -14.49 -10.88
N ARG A 180 4.20 -15.60 -10.60
CA ARG A 180 4.86 -16.72 -9.93
C ARG A 180 5.99 -17.26 -10.81
N ARG A 181 7.19 -17.32 -10.24
CA ARG A 181 8.39 -17.83 -10.90
C ARG A 181 9.01 -18.92 -10.04
N GLU A 182 9.22 -20.06 -10.59
CA GLU A 182 9.84 -21.16 -9.85
C GLU A 182 11.26 -20.78 -9.42
N ASN A 183 11.55 -20.97 -8.13
CA ASN A 183 12.87 -20.75 -7.54
C ASN A 183 13.12 -21.80 -6.45
N LEU A 184 13.51 -22.99 -6.88
CA LEU A 184 13.74 -24.13 -6.00
C LEU A 184 14.87 -23.90 -5.00
N GLU A 185 15.92 -23.15 -5.36
CA GLU A 185 17.03 -22.86 -4.46
C GLU A 185 16.58 -21.95 -3.31
N LEU A 186 15.86 -20.87 -3.64
CA LEU A 186 15.30 -19.97 -2.62
C LEU A 186 14.32 -20.73 -1.73
N ARG A 187 13.41 -21.55 -2.31
CA ARG A 187 12.47 -22.35 -1.54
C ARG A 187 13.18 -23.29 -0.58
N LYS A 188 14.21 -24.01 -1.01
CA LYS A 188 15.02 -24.90 -0.17
C LYS A 188 15.77 -24.15 0.94
N SER A 189 16.25 -22.93 0.67
CA SER A 189 16.93 -22.10 1.68
C SER A 189 16.00 -21.64 2.81
N ILE A 190 14.70 -21.56 2.55
CA ILE A 190 13.67 -21.13 3.50
C ILE A 190 13.02 -22.35 4.18
N ALA A 191 12.67 -23.36 3.41
CA ALA A 191 11.93 -24.56 3.79
C ALA A 191 12.68 -25.84 3.32
N PRO A 192 13.81 -26.18 3.98
CA PRO A 192 14.67 -27.27 3.54
C PRO A 192 14.02 -28.65 3.60
N ASP A 193 13.08 -28.85 4.53
CA ASP A 193 12.35 -30.10 4.73
C ASP A 193 10.99 -30.12 4.00
N ASN A 194 10.84 -29.29 2.96
CA ASN A 194 9.62 -29.13 2.17
C ASN A 194 8.41 -28.63 3.02
N GLU A 195 8.68 -27.80 4.02
CA GLU A 195 7.65 -27.16 4.83
C GLU A 195 6.78 -26.22 3.97
N LYS A 196 5.59 -25.95 4.44
CA LYS A 196 4.74 -24.92 3.85
C LYS A 196 5.25 -23.53 4.22
N ILE A 197 5.21 -22.58 3.29
CA ILE A 197 5.68 -21.22 3.50
C ILE A 197 4.49 -20.27 3.59
N VAL A 198 4.31 -19.67 4.76
CA VAL A 198 3.34 -18.61 5.02
C VAL A 198 4.07 -17.28 4.95
N ILE A 199 3.46 -16.27 4.32
CA ILE A 199 4.09 -14.95 4.16
C ILE A 199 3.15 -13.82 4.57
N HIS A 200 3.73 -12.74 5.11
CA HIS A 200 3.07 -11.47 5.39
C HIS A 200 3.97 -10.30 5.01
N THR A 201 3.36 -9.25 4.46
CA THR A 201 4.08 -8.01 4.11
C THR A 201 3.32 -6.79 4.61
N SER A 202 3.97 -5.97 5.46
CA SER A 202 3.41 -4.69 5.91
C SER A 202 4.45 -3.76 6.52
N ASN A 203 4.03 -2.57 6.95
CA ASN A 203 4.87 -1.59 7.68
C ASN A 203 4.81 -1.76 9.21
N PHE A 204 4.45 -2.90 9.72
CA PHE A 204 4.38 -3.31 11.13
C PHE A 204 3.81 -2.25 12.09
N ARG A 205 2.76 -1.57 11.64
CA ARG A 205 1.95 -0.68 12.50
C ARG A 205 0.86 -1.49 13.20
N THR A 206 0.38 -1.01 14.33
CA THR A 206 -0.65 -1.65 15.15
C THR A 206 -1.88 -2.07 14.34
N VAL A 207 -2.32 -1.24 13.40
CA VAL A 207 -3.46 -1.56 12.51
C VAL A 207 -3.22 -2.77 11.60
N LYS A 208 -1.96 -3.21 11.41
CA LYS A 208 -1.61 -4.40 10.61
C LYS A 208 -1.70 -5.69 11.40
N ARG A 209 -1.78 -5.61 12.73
CA ARG A 209 -1.93 -6.76 13.64
C ARG A 209 -0.92 -7.88 13.39
N VAL A 210 0.34 -7.51 13.18
CA VAL A 210 1.42 -8.50 12.91
C VAL A 210 1.58 -9.52 14.05
N PRO A 211 1.34 -9.19 15.34
CA PRO A 211 1.26 -10.19 16.39
C PRO A 211 0.22 -11.29 16.14
N ASP A 212 -0.90 -10.98 15.46
CA ASP A 212 -1.90 -11.98 15.13
C ASP A 212 -1.44 -12.89 13.98
N VAL A 213 -0.64 -12.37 13.02
CA VAL A 213 0.01 -13.23 12.01
C VAL A 213 0.84 -14.32 12.70
N ILE A 214 1.60 -13.94 13.74
CA ILE A 214 2.44 -14.86 14.52
C ILE A 214 1.59 -15.87 15.31
N ARG A 215 0.48 -15.42 15.93
CA ARG A 215 -0.43 -16.33 16.65
C ARG A 215 -1.13 -17.30 15.71
N ILE A 216 -1.63 -16.83 14.56
CA ILE A 216 -2.21 -17.69 13.52
C ILE A 216 -1.19 -18.71 13.05
N PHE A 217 0.03 -18.27 12.75
CA PHE A 217 1.12 -19.16 12.35
C PHE A 217 1.46 -20.19 13.43
N ASN A 218 1.46 -19.81 14.70
CA ASN A 218 1.68 -20.75 15.81
C ASN A 218 0.61 -21.87 15.84
N GLU A 219 -0.66 -21.57 15.54
CA GLU A 219 -1.70 -22.58 15.44
C GLU A 219 -1.50 -23.47 14.19
N ILE A 220 -1.07 -22.90 13.07
CA ILE A 220 -0.73 -23.65 11.85
C ILE A 220 0.38 -24.67 12.12
N ARG A 221 1.49 -24.23 12.72
CA ARG A 221 2.68 -25.09 12.94
C ARG A 221 2.44 -26.23 13.95
N LYS A 222 1.44 -26.13 14.82
CA LYS A 222 1.01 -27.24 15.68
C LYS A 222 0.42 -28.41 14.91
N LYS A 223 -0.03 -28.19 13.66
CA LYS A 223 -0.71 -29.19 12.82
C LYS A 223 0.12 -29.63 11.61
N ILE A 224 0.89 -28.74 11.03
CA ILE A 224 1.71 -29.01 9.84
C ILE A 224 3.10 -28.37 9.98
N LYS A 225 4.10 -28.93 9.30
CA LYS A 225 5.41 -28.30 9.19
C LYS A 225 5.31 -27.04 8.31
N ALA A 226 5.65 -25.88 8.87
CA ALA A 226 5.56 -24.61 8.17
C ALA A 226 6.65 -23.63 8.58
N LYS A 227 6.97 -22.67 7.72
CA LYS A 227 7.83 -21.51 7.95
C LYS A 227 7.04 -20.24 7.72
N LEU A 228 7.35 -19.17 8.49
CA LEU A 228 6.75 -17.86 8.34
C LEU A 228 7.78 -16.86 7.85
N ILE A 229 7.46 -16.12 6.80
CA ILE A 229 8.23 -14.98 6.30
C ILE A 229 7.49 -13.70 6.63
N LEU A 230 8.16 -12.79 7.32
CA LEU A 230 7.67 -11.45 7.67
C LEU A 230 8.52 -10.41 6.94
N ILE A 231 7.89 -9.69 5.99
CA ILE A 231 8.54 -8.65 5.21
C ILE A 231 8.03 -7.28 5.67
N GLY A 232 8.96 -6.37 5.89
CA GLY A 232 8.70 -5.02 6.33
C GLY A 232 9.32 -4.69 7.66
N ASP A 233 8.99 -3.50 8.16
CA ASP A 233 9.55 -2.97 9.39
C ASP A 233 8.60 -1.93 9.98
N GLY A 234 8.68 -1.69 11.29
CA GLY A 234 7.85 -0.69 11.95
C GLY A 234 7.78 -0.87 13.46
N PRO A 235 6.95 -0.06 14.13
CA PRO A 235 6.90 0.00 15.59
C PRO A 235 6.64 -1.33 16.30
N GLU A 236 5.86 -2.22 15.68
CA GLU A 236 5.47 -3.52 16.27
C GLU A 236 6.56 -4.61 16.13
N ARG A 237 7.67 -4.34 15.42
CA ARG A 237 8.68 -5.37 15.14
C ARG A 237 9.26 -6.02 16.40
N SER A 238 9.72 -5.21 17.34
CA SER A 238 10.32 -5.72 18.58
C SER A 238 9.33 -6.56 19.40
N ALA A 239 8.08 -6.13 19.48
CA ALA A 239 7.01 -6.89 20.13
C ALA A 239 6.75 -8.23 19.43
N CYS A 240 6.79 -8.26 18.10
CA CYS A 240 6.66 -9.48 17.30
C CYS A 240 7.82 -10.46 17.54
N GLU A 241 9.05 -9.97 17.60
CA GLU A 241 10.22 -10.79 17.89
C GLU A 241 10.18 -11.38 19.33
N MET A 242 9.71 -10.58 20.30
CA MET A 242 9.48 -11.08 21.68
C MET A 242 8.42 -12.17 21.70
N LEU A 243 7.29 -11.96 21.05
CA LEU A 243 6.20 -12.95 20.94
C LEU A 243 6.69 -14.28 20.33
N CYS A 244 7.55 -14.24 19.31
CA CYS A 244 8.15 -15.45 18.75
C CYS A 244 9.00 -16.22 19.76
N ARG A 245 9.74 -15.51 20.64
CA ARG A 245 10.55 -16.12 21.73
C ARG A 245 9.65 -16.75 22.79
N GLU A 246 8.61 -16.03 23.23
CA GLU A 246 7.63 -16.51 24.20
C GLU A 246 6.92 -17.79 23.73
N LEU A 247 6.58 -17.85 22.43
CA LEU A 247 5.94 -19.01 21.82
C LEU A 247 6.91 -20.14 21.44
N GLY A 248 8.23 -19.92 21.54
CA GLY A 248 9.25 -20.90 21.18
C GLY A 248 9.31 -21.24 19.70
N ILE A 249 9.00 -20.27 18.81
CA ILE A 249 8.86 -20.51 17.37
C ILE A 249 9.90 -19.78 16.52
N CYS A 250 10.90 -19.16 17.11
CA CYS A 250 11.89 -18.33 16.39
C CYS A 250 12.60 -19.07 15.25
N ALA A 251 12.81 -20.38 15.37
CA ALA A 251 13.46 -21.19 14.32
C ALA A 251 12.60 -21.31 13.03
N ASP A 252 11.31 -21.06 13.15
CA ASP A 252 10.37 -21.18 12.04
C ASP A 252 9.90 -19.82 11.49
N VAL A 253 10.37 -18.71 12.07
CA VAL A 253 9.98 -17.35 11.67
C VAL A 253 11.19 -16.55 11.18
N LYS A 254 11.09 -16.00 9.96
CA LYS A 254 12.14 -15.14 9.38
C LYS A 254 11.64 -13.72 9.24
N PHE A 255 12.27 -12.77 9.95
CA PHE A 255 12.06 -11.34 9.79
C PHE A 255 13.06 -10.78 8.77
N LEU A 256 12.63 -10.48 7.55
CA LEU A 256 13.51 -10.07 6.46
C LEU A 256 13.70 -8.55 6.35
N GLY A 257 13.00 -7.76 7.17
CA GLY A 257 13.04 -6.31 7.04
C GLY A 257 12.41 -5.82 5.73
N LYS A 258 12.72 -4.59 5.33
CA LYS A 258 12.23 -4.01 4.07
C LYS A 258 12.94 -4.66 2.89
N GLN A 259 12.16 -5.06 1.88
CA GLN A 259 12.65 -5.62 0.63
C GLN A 259 12.21 -4.73 -0.54
N SER A 260 13.11 -4.49 -1.48
CA SER A 260 12.81 -3.71 -2.70
C SER A 260 12.06 -4.54 -3.73
N ASP A 261 12.38 -5.84 -3.83
CA ASP A 261 11.68 -6.80 -4.67
C ASP A 261 11.17 -7.97 -3.81
N ILE A 262 9.85 -8.11 -3.77
CA ILE A 262 9.18 -9.15 -3.00
C ILE A 262 8.69 -10.32 -3.86
N VAL A 263 8.74 -10.19 -5.19
CA VAL A 263 8.23 -11.20 -6.12
C VAL A 263 8.90 -12.57 -5.92
N PRO A 264 10.23 -12.67 -5.76
CA PRO A 264 10.87 -13.97 -5.50
C PRO A 264 10.36 -14.65 -4.22
N LEU A 265 10.12 -13.86 -3.14
CA LEU A 265 9.61 -14.38 -1.87
C LEU A 265 8.15 -14.77 -1.97
N LEU A 266 7.32 -13.99 -2.67
CA LEU A 266 5.95 -14.35 -2.99
C LEU A 266 5.92 -15.64 -3.81
N SER A 267 6.73 -15.75 -4.85
CA SER A 267 6.74 -16.91 -5.77
C SER A 267 6.98 -18.25 -5.09
N VAL A 268 7.72 -18.28 -3.98
CA VAL A 268 8.00 -19.51 -3.22
C VAL A 268 7.04 -19.75 -2.06
N SER A 269 6.09 -18.85 -1.82
CA SER A 269 5.15 -18.93 -0.71
C SER A 269 3.87 -19.69 -1.09
N ASP A 270 3.24 -20.30 -0.09
CA ASP A 270 2.04 -21.10 -0.25
C ASP A 270 0.77 -20.39 0.25
N LEU A 271 0.89 -19.41 1.16
CA LEU A 271 -0.24 -18.71 1.76
C LEU A 271 0.14 -17.30 2.20
N PHE A 272 -0.73 -16.33 1.96
CA PHE A 272 -0.58 -14.95 2.44
C PHE A 272 -1.55 -14.65 3.58
N LEU A 273 -1.05 -14.09 4.69
CA LEU A 273 -1.87 -13.66 5.84
C LEU A 273 -1.95 -12.15 5.93
N ILE A 274 -3.16 -11.61 6.06
CA ILE A 274 -3.41 -10.18 6.27
C ILE A 274 -4.55 -9.95 7.27
N PRO A 275 -4.32 -10.17 8.59
CA PRO A 275 -5.34 -10.01 9.64
C PRO A 275 -5.53 -8.56 10.08
N SER A 276 -5.32 -7.61 9.20
CA SER A 276 -5.34 -6.17 9.50
C SER A 276 -6.64 -5.72 10.16
N GLN A 277 -6.54 -4.72 11.03
CA GLN A 277 -7.69 -4.02 11.61
C GLN A 277 -8.26 -2.97 10.65
N SER A 278 -7.45 -2.44 9.75
CA SER A 278 -7.86 -1.45 8.77
C SER A 278 -7.00 -1.56 7.51
N GLU A 279 -7.67 -1.62 6.37
CA GLU A 279 -7.07 -1.59 5.04
C GLU A 279 -7.92 -0.74 4.11
N SER A 280 -7.29 0.17 3.39
CA SER A 280 -8.02 0.99 2.42
C SER A 280 -8.28 0.25 1.12
N PHE A 281 -7.38 -0.68 0.75
CA PHE A 281 -7.48 -1.51 -0.45
C PHE A 281 -6.89 -2.91 -0.22
N GLY A 282 -5.64 -3.00 0.26
CA GLY A 282 -4.93 -4.28 0.42
C GLY A 282 -3.95 -4.56 -0.72
N LEU A 283 -3.11 -3.57 -1.10
CA LEU A 283 -2.15 -3.72 -2.19
C LEU A 283 -1.24 -4.95 -2.03
N SER A 284 -0.78 -5.26 -0.81
CA SER A 284 0.05 -6.44 -0.56
C SER A 284 -0.71 -7.77 -0.77
N ALA A 285 -2.03 -7.78 -0.56
CA ALA A 285 -2.87 -8.92 -0.90
C ALA A 285 -3.00 -9.06 -2.42
N LEU A 286 -3.21 -7.96 -3.16
CA LEU A 286 -3.22 -7.97 -4.62
C LEU A 286 -1.89 -8.47 -5.21
N GLU A 287 -0.75 -8.02 -4.66
CA GLU A 287 0.59 -8.49 -5.05
C GLU A 287 0.75 -10.01 -4.84
N ALA A 288 0.25 -10.53 -3.73
CA ALA A 288 0.26 -11.97 -3.42
C ALA A 288 -0.67 -12.75 -4.36
N MET A 289 -1.91 -12.29 -4.56
CA MET A 289 -2.88 -12.90 -5.47
C MET A 289 -2.35 -12.99 -6.90
N ALA A 290 -1.71 -11.93 -7.37
CA ALA A 290 -1.08 -11.91 -8.68
C ALA A 290 0.06 -12.93 -8.83
N CYS A 291 0.70 -13.30 -7.73
CA CYS A 291 1.69 -14.39 -7.67
C CYS A 291 1.05 -15.76 -7.35
N GLU A 292 -0.26 -15.92 -7.58
CA GLU A 292 -0.99 -17.17 -7.38
C GLU A 292 -0.93 -17.68 -5.93
N ILE A 293 -1.02 -16.77 -4.95
CA ILE A 293 -1.03 -17.13 -3.54
C ILE A 293 -2.42 -16.86 -2.96
N PRO A 294 -3.11 -17.89 -2.45
CA PRO A 294 -4.37 -17.70 -1.74
C PRO A 294 -4.17 -16.82 -0.51
N VAL A 295 -5.15 -15.96 -0.23
CA VAL A 295 -5.09 -14.97 0.85
C VAL A 295 -6.05 -15.32 1.97
N ILE A 296 -5.58 -15.27 3.22
CA ILE A 296 -6.44 -15.25 4.41
C ILE A 296 -6.45 -13.83 4.97
N SER A 297 -7.60 -13.19 4.96
CA SER A 297 -7.75 -11.79 5.35
C SER A 297 -8.81 -11.58 6.42
N SER A 298 -8.74 -10.41 7.06
CA SER A 298 -9.86 -9.88 7.85
C SER A 298 -10.92 -9.23 6.96
N SER A 299 -12.18 -9.22 7.44
CA SER A 299 -13.32 -8.58 6.77
C SER A 299 -13.34 -7.07 7.02
N VAL A 300 -12.32 -6.32 6.48
CA VAL A 300 -12.19 -4.89 6.74
C VAL A 300 -11.86 -4.08 5.50
N GLY A 301 -12.38 -2.87 5.47
CA GLY A 301 -12.02 -1.87 4.47
C GLY A 301 -12.26 -2.31 3.04
N GLY A 302 -11.26 -2.13 2.20
CA GLY A 302 -11.27 -2.54 0.80
C GLY A 302 -10.92 -4.02 0.55
N LEU A 303 -10.55 -4.81 1.57
CA LEU A 303 -10.20 -6.23 1.38
C LEU A 303 -11.34 -7.06 0.79
N PRO A 304 -12.62 -6.91 1.25
CA PRO A 304 -13.75 -7.61 0.64
C PRO A 304 -14.07 -7.19 -0.80
N GLU A 305 -13.54 -6.05 -1.27
CA GLU A 305 -13.68 -5.63 -2.67
C GLU A 305 -12.64 -6.28 -3.58
N LEU A 306 -11.54 -6.74 -3.01
CA LEU A 306 -10.44 -7.39 -3.71
C LEU A 306 -10.58 -8.90 -3.71
N GLN A 307 -11.07 -9.50 -2.62
CA GLN A 307 -11.05 -10.93 -2.36
C GLN A 307 -12.46 -11.54 -2.36
N VAL A 308 -12.65 -12.66 -3.03
CA VAL A 308 -13.88 -13.45 -3.00
C VAL A 308 -13.73 -14.59 -2.01
N HIS A 309 -14.55 -14.55 -0.93
CA HIS A 309 -14.54 -15.59 0.11
C HIS A 309 -14.92 -16.97 -0.45
N GLY A 310 -14.04 -17.95 -0.22
CA GLY A 310 -14.25 -19.31 -0.71
C GLY A 310 -13.78 -19.58 -2.15
N GLU A 311 -13.23 -18.58 -2.83
CA GLU A 311 -12.70 -18.69 -4.20
C GLU A 311 -11.23 -18.28 -4.28
N THR A 312 -10.90 -17.03 -3.94
CA THR A 312 -9.53 -16.51 -4.00
C THR A 312 -8.79 -16.61 -2.67
N GLY A 313 -9.46 -17.08 -1.65
CA GLY A 313 -9.00 -17.21 -0.27
C GLY A 313 -10.17 -17.22 0.71
N TYR A 314 -9.88 -16.93 1.98
CA TYR A 314 -10.90 -16.85 3.01
C TYR A 314 -10.85 -15.52 3.77
N ILE A 315 -12.02 -15.02 4.11
CA ILE A 315 -12.21 -13.80 4.90
C ILE A 315 -12.78 -14.20 6.26
N ALA A 316 -12.23 -13.65 7.35
CA ALA A 316 -12.69 -13.88 8.72
C ALA A 316 -12.87 -12.55 9.47
N GLU A 317 -13.51 -12.58 10.63
CA GLU A 317 -13.63 -11.39 11.48
C GLU A 317 -12.26 -10.96 12.05
N ILE A 318 -12.14 -9.68 12.38
CA ILE A 318 -10.92 -9.13 12.99
C ILE A 318 -10.64 -9.88 14.30
N GLY A 319 -9.40 -10.40 14.42
CA GLY A 319 -8.94 -11.06 15.63
C GLY A 319 -9.45 -12.51 15.81
N ASP A 320 -10.18 -13.06 14.84
CA ASP A 320 -10.60 -14.48 14.84
C ASP A 320 -9.42 -15.38 14.40
N ILE A 321 -8.43 -15.48 15.28
CA ILE A 321 -7.19 -16.22 15.05
C ILE A 321 -7.48 -17.70 14.75
N ASP A 322 -8.40 -18.29 15.49
CA ASP A 322 -8.72 -19.72 15.38
C ASP A 322 -9.31 -20.04 14.00
N ARG A 323 -10.24 -19.21 13.53
CA ARG A 323 -10.85 -19.36 12.20
C ARG A 323 -9.85 -19.14 11.09
N MET A 324 -9.02 -18.09 11.19
CA MET A 324 -7.96 -17.83 10.22
C MET A 324 -6.95 -18.99 10.17
N ALA A 325 -6.56 -19.55 11.31
CA ALA A 325 -5.70 -20.70 11.39
C ALA A 325 -6.35 -21.95 10.75
N LYS A 326 -7.64 -22.21 11.04
CA LYS A 326 -8.38 -23.30 10.44
C LYS A 326 -8.44 -23.21 8.91
N TYR A 327 -8.76 -22.05 8.38
CA TYR A 327 -8.76 -21.79 6.93
C TYR A 327 -7.37 -21.96 6.31
N SER A 328 -6.33 -21.48 7.00
CA SER A 328 -4.94 -21.64 6.56
C SER A 328 -4.55 -23.11 6.49
N ILE A 329 -4.82 -23.89 7.53
CA ILE A 329 -4.53 -25.33 7.58
C ILE A 329 -5.28 -26.08 6.47
N GLU A 330 -6.56 -25.76 6.25
CA GLU A 330 -7.37 -26.37 5.19
C GLU A 330 -6.72 -26.15 3.80
N LEU A 331 -6.36 -24.92 3.46
CA LEU A 331 -5.73 -24.63 2.18
C LEU A 331 -4.33 -25.27 2.06
N LEU A 332 -3.54 -25.25 3.11
CA LEU A 332 -2.17 -25.79 3.09
C LEU A 332 -2.11 -27.32 3.04
N THR A 333 -3.19 -28.01 3.47
CA THR A 333 -3.26 -29.50 3.47
C THR A 333 -4.05 -30.07 2.32
N ASN A 334 -4.98 -29.32 1.72
CA ASN A 334 -5.77 -29.75 0.58
C ASN A 334 -5.20 -29.21 -0.74
N LEU A 335 -4.36 -30.01 -1.39
CA LEU A 335 -3.65 -29.57 -2.62
C LEU A 335 -4.62 -29.16 -3.73
N THR A 336 -5.68 -29.93 -3.97
CA THR A 336 -6.68 -29.64 -5.01
C THR A 336 -7.33 -28.27 -4.77
N LYS A 337 -7.77 -28.03 -3.54
CA LYS A 337 -8.39 -26.75 -3.16
C LYS A 337 -7.40 -25.59 -3.25
N HIS A 338 -6.17 -25.82 -2.80
CA HIS A 338 -5.09 -24.83 -2.91
C HIS A 338 -4.86 -24.41 -4.37
N THR A 339 -4.76 -25.37 -5.30
CA THR A 339 -4.56 -25.07 -6.72
C THR A 339 -5.72 -24.26 -7.29
N ILE A 340 -6.97 -24.65 -7.02
CA ILE A 340 -8.15 -23.91 -7.48
C ILE A 340 -8.14 -22.47 -6.96
N PHE A 341 -7.83 -22.27 -5.68
CA PHE A 341 -7.78 -20.93 -5.08
C PHE A 341 -6.62 -20.09 -5.60
N SER A 342 -5.47 -20.74 -5.88
CA SER A 342 -4.30 -20.06 -6.47
C SER A 342 -4.60 -19.53 -7.88
N GLU A 343 -5.22 -20.35 -8.72
CA GLU A 343 -5.62 -19.97 -10.08
C GLU A 343 -6.69 -18.87 -10.04
N ALA A 344 -7.70 -19.00 -9.18
CA ALA A 344 -8.75 -17.99 -9.01
C ALA A 344 -8.19 -16.66 -8.47
N ALA A 345 -7.20 -16.69 -7.60
CA ALA A 345 -6.57 -15.49 -7.07
C ALA A 345 -5.85 -14.68 -8.15
N ARG A 346 -5.27 -15.36 -9.16
CA ARG A 346 -4.57 -14.71 -10.28
C ARG A 346 -5.54 -14.08 -11.29
N ASN A 347 -6.70 -14.69 -11.53
CA ASN A 347 -7.70 -14.26 -12.52
C ASN A 347 -8.59 -13.11 -12.01
#